data_a63ecda0671e7acb5f24cb5aa9d8aa41
#
_entry.id   a63ecda0671e7acb5f24cb5aa9d8aa41
#
_cell.length_a   1.000
_cell.length_b   1.000
_cell.length_c   1.000
_cell.angle_alpha   90.00
_cell.angle_beta   90.00
_cell.angle_gamma   90.00
#
_symmetry.space_group_name_H-M   'P 1'
#
loop_
_entity.id
_entity.type
_entity.pdbx_description
1 polymer ?
#
loop_
_entity_poly.entity_id
_entity_poly.type
_entity_poly.pdbx_seq_one_letter_code
_entity_poly.pdbx_strand_id
1 'polypeptide(L)'
;TIRSWYPTPLYACYIKDETAEANLGENQFNGARGAGSNGDMYLFRLAETYLLRAEARFYQGNTAGAAEDVNAIRQRANAKKMYTTVTIGDIMDERARELYLEEFRQAEMVRVSWCLARSGQPDEWGNTYDLNTWDKQTGTDLNGGSYWFRRCTRYSLFNQPYGKGQQGSQMFEYKISKHNLFWPVPHSAIEANKDAALRQNFGYDGYDANAPMFTNYQDAIADETRE
;
A
#
# COMPACT_ATOMS: atom_id res chain seq x y z
N THR A 1 -0.22 24.42 -12.82
CA THR A 1 0.22 24.12 -11.45
C THR A 1 0.43 22.64 -11.19
N ILE A 2 -0.35 21.73 -11.78
CA ILE A 2 -0.07 20.28 -11.72
C ILE A 2 1.30 19.95 -12.32
N ARG A 3 1.70 20.64 -13.39
CA ARG A 3 3.02 20.47 -14.02
C ARG A 3 4.21 20.84 -13.14
N SER A 4 4.02 21.69 -12.11
CA SER A 4 5.10 22.05 -11.18
C SER A 4 5.34 20.98 -10.11
N TRP A 5 4.37 20.10 -9.87
CA TRP A 5 4.46 19.02 -8.89
C TRP A 5 4.77 17.66 -9.53
N TYR A 6 4.32 17.47 -10.78
CA TYR A 6 4.45 16.20 -11.48
C TYR A 6 5.03 16.43 -12.88
N PRO A 7 6.10 15.76 -13.26
CA PRO A 7 6.73 15.92 -14.58
C PRO A 7 5.87 15.38 -15.72
N THR A 8 4.89 14.55 -15.40
CA THR A 8 3.98 13.92 -16.38
C THR A 8 2.52 14.12 -15.97
N PRO A 9 1.59 14.27 -16.92
CA PRO A 9 0.17 14.33 -16.62
C PRO A 9 -0.34 12.97 -16.09
N LEU A 10 -1.15 13.02 -15.03
CA LEU A 10 -1.71 11.84 -14.38
C LEU A 10 -3.12 11.55 -14.90
N TYR A 11 -3.22 11.12 -16.14
CA TYR A 11 -4.53 10.79 -16.74
C TYR A 11 -5.17 9.54 -16.14
N ALA A 12 -4.39 8.63 -15.56
CA ALA A 12 -4.90 7.42 -14.94
C ALA A 12 -5.89 7.68 -13.78
N CYS A 13 -5.77 8.86 -13.15
CA CYS A 13 -6.65 9.26 -12.05
C CYS A 13 -7.86 10.09 -12.50
N TYR A 14 -7.94 10.38 -13.79
CA TYR A 14 -9.02 11.19 -14.31
C TYR A 14 -10.17 10.29 -14.77
N ILE A 15 -11.23 10.31 -13.99
CA ILE A 15 -12.48 9.66 -14.37
C ILE A 15 -13.23 10.64 -15.26
N LYS A 16 -13.28 10.33 -16.54
CA LYS A 16 -14.02 11.13 -17.51
C LYS A 16 -15.51 10.87 -17.33
N ASP A 17 -16.26 11.90 -16.97
CA ASP A 17 -17.71 11.90 -16.93
C ASP A 17 -18.24 13.01 -17.82
N GLU A 18 -18.57 12.67 -19.05
CA GLU A 18 -19.05 13.62 -20.06
C GLU A 18 -20.34 14.31 -19.64
N THR A 19 -21.19 13.63 -18.87
CA THR A 19 -22.47 14.20 -18.38
C THR A 19 -22.22 15.23 -17.29
N ALA A 20 -21.37 14.92 -16.34
CA ALA A 20 -20.99 15.86 -15.30
C ALA A 20 -20.19 17.04 -15.89
N GLU A 21 -19.29 16.77 -16.84
CA GLU A 21 -18.50 17.81 -17.51
C GLU A 21 -19.36 18.77 -18.31
N ALA A 22 -20.37 18.28 -19.03
CA ALA A 22 -21.31 19.12 -19.79
C ALA A 22 -22.15 20.06 -18.90
N ASN A 23 -22.47 19.63 -17.69
CA ASN A 23 -23.29 20.40 -16.76
C ASN A 23 -22.50 21.46 -15.96
N LEU A 24 -21.20 21.39 -16.01
CA LEU A 24 -20.38 22.18 -15.14
C LEU A 24 -19.86 23.51 -15.73
N GLY A 25 -19.98 23.81 -17.06
CA GLY A 25 -19.52 25.06 -17.71
C GLY A 25 -18.00 25.31 -17.66
N GLU A 26 -17.51 26.36 -18.31
CA GLU A 26 -16.07 26.59 -18.53
C GLU A 26 -15.25 26.93 -17.26
N ASN A 27 -15.88 27.24 -16.13
CA ASN A 27 -15.19 27.78 -14.93
C ASN A 27 -14.87 26.77 -13.83
N GLN A 28 -14.69 25.50 -14.17
CA GLN A 28 -14.80 24.41 -13.21
C GLN A 28 -13.53 23.76 -12.74
N PHE A 29 -12.47 24.48 -12.70
CA PHE A 29 -11.26 24.04 -12.02
C PHE A 29 -11.37 24.01 -10.48
N ASN A 30 -12.49 24.43 -9.91
CA ASN A 30 -12.67 24.54 -8.48
C ASN A 30 -13.29 23.28 -7.85
N GLY A 31 -12.48 22.27 -7.61
CA GLY A 31 -12.65 21.32 -6.51
C GLY A 31 -13.80 20.31 -6.58
N ALA A 32 -14.77 20.47 -7.48
CA ALA A 32 -15.93 19.58 -7.57
C ALA A 32 -15.72 18.35 -8.49
N ARG A 33 -14.57 18.23 -9.08
CA ARG A 33 -14.22 17.08 -9.94
C ARG A 33 -13.98 15.86 -9.09
N GLY A 34 -14.91 14.95 -9.12
CA GLY A 34 -14.85 13.68 -8.38
C GLY A 34 -15.92 13.51 -7.31
N ALA A 35 -16.60 14.58 -6.87
CA ALA A 35 -17.74 14.46 -6.01
C ALA A 35 -19.01 14.27 -6.86
N GLY A 36 -19.46 13.02 -7.00
CA GLY A 36 -20.69 12.70 -7.73
C GLY A 36 -20.50 12.41 -9.22
N SER A 37 -19.29 12.09 -9.67
CA SER A 37 -19.07 11.54 -11.00
C SER A 37 -19.76 10.19 -11.16
N ASN A 38 -20.44 9.98 -12.30
CA ASN A 38 -20.99 8.68 -12.68
C ASN A 38 -19.98 7.81 -13.44
N GLY A 39 -18.72 8.24 -13.53
CA GLY A 39 -17.65 7.47 -14.17
C GLY A 39 -17.26 6.24 -13.36
N ASP A 40 -17.02 5.13 -14.04
CA ASP A 40 -16.61 3.89 -13.44
C ASP A 40 -15.19 3.98 -12.88
N MET A 41 -14.99 3.47 -11.67
CA MET A 41 -13.67 3.26 -11.07
C MET A 41 -13.25 1.81 -11.19
N TYR A 42 -11.99 1.58 -11.54
CA TYR A 42 -11.40 0.25 -11.47
C TYR A 42 -11.26 -0.19 -10.01
N LEU A 43 -11.91 -1.29 -9.63
CA LEU A 43 -11.65 -1.96 -8.35
C LEU A 43 -10.49 -2.94 -8.50
N PHE A 44 -10.50 -3.70 -9.60
CA PHE A 44 -9.45 -4.63 -9.98
C PHE A 44 -9.29 -4.63 -11.50
N ARG A 45 -8.07 -4.81 -11.96
CA ARG A 45 -7.80 -5.02 -13.38
C ARG A 45 -6.73 -6.08 -13.62
N LEU A 46 -6.69 -6.61 -14.82
CA LEU A 46 -5.83 -7.72 -15.20
C LEU A 46 -4.35 -7.49 -14.87
N ALA A 47 -3.87 -6.25 -14.94
CA ALA A 47 -2.49 -5.92 -14.60
C ALA A 47 -2.16 -6.27 -13.14
N GLU A 48 -3.06 -6.00 -12.20
CA GLU A 48 -2.89 -6.37 -10.81
C GLU A 48 -2.82 -7.89 -10.64
N THR A 49 -3.67 -8.64 -11.37
CA THR A 49 -3.66 -10.11 -11.35
C THR A 49 -2.31 -10.67 -11.83
N TYR A 50 -1.72 -10.09 -12.88
CA TYR A 50 -0.39 -10.47 -13.33
C TYR A 50 0.66 -10.20 -12.26
N LEU A 51 0.62 -9.05 -11.60
CA LEU A 51 1.59 -8.68 -10.57
C LEU A 51 1.44 -9.52 -9.29
N LEU A 52 0.22 -9.88 -8.89
CA LEU A 52 -0.01 -10.84 -7.80
C LEU A 52 0.51 -12.24 -8.15
N ARG A 53 0.35 -12.67 -9.40
CA ARG A 53 0.91 -13.95 -9.86
C ARG A 53 2.43 -13.91 -9.91
N ALA A 54 3.01 -12.79 -10.34
CA ALA A 54 4.47 -12.59 -10.29
C ALA A 54 5.01 -12.72 -8.87
N GLU A 55 4.35 -12.10 -7.89
CA GLU A 55 4.71 -12.25 -6.47
C GLU A 55 4.61 -13.70 -6.01
N ALA A 56 3.51 -14.40 -6.31
CA ALA A 56 3.33 -15.80 -5.93
C ALA A 56 4.45 -16.69 -6.51
N ARG A 57 4.81 -16.47 -7.77
CA ARG A 57 5.93 -17.17 -8.43
C ARG A 57 7.27 -16.83 -7.77
N PHE A 58 7.49 -15.58 -7.42
CA PHE A 58 8.69 -15.14 -6.73
C PHE A 58 8.83 -15.84 -5.37
N TYR A 59 7.77 -15.86 -4.54
CA TYR A 59 7.81 -16.56 -3.24
C TYR A 59 8.03 -18.07 -3.36
N GLN A 60 7.68 -18.67 -4.49
CA GLN A 60 7.98 -20.06 -4.82
C GLN A 60 9.40 -20.28 -5.39
N GLY A 61 10.19 -19.22 -5.51
CA GLY A 61 11.53 -19.28 -6.11
C GLY A 61 11.56 -19.25 -7.64
N ASN A 62 10.40 -19.17 -8.31
CA ASN A 62 10.31 -19.10 -9.76
C ASN A 62 10.42 -17.64 -10.26
N THR A 63 11.62 -17.07 -10.14
CA THR A 63 11.90 -15.68 -10.51
C THR A 63 11.83 -15.42 -12.02
N ALA A 64 12.10 -16.44 -12.85
CA ALA A 64 11.96 -16.34 -14.30
C ALA A 64 10.47 -16.27 -14.71
N GLY A 65 9.63 -17.15 -14.16
CA GLY A 65 8.18 -17.09 -14.40
C GLY A 65 7.54 -15.82 -13.85
N ALA A 66 8.05 -15.28 -12.74
CA ALA A 66 7.64 -13.97 -12.24
C ALA A 66 8.01 -12.85 -13.22
N ALA A 67 9.19 -12.93 -13.86
CA ALA A 67 9.61 -11.98 -14.89
C ALA A 67 8.71 -12.00 -16.13
N GLU A 68 8.20 -13.17 -16.53
CA GLU A 68 7.22 -13.26 -17.63
C GLU A 68 5.97 -12.43 -17.36
N ASP A 69 5.43 -12.50 -16.14
CA ASP A 69 4.24 -11.75 -15.74
C ASP A 69 4.49 -10.25 -15.71
N VAL A 70 5.60 -9.82 -15.15
CA VAL A 70 6.03 -8.42 -15.16
C VAL A 70 6.23 -7.93 -16.59
N ASN A 71 6.87 -8.74 -17.44
CA ASN A 71 7.12 -8.40 -18.83
C ASN A 71 5.83 -8.28 -19.66
N ALA A 72 4.79 -9.05 -19.36
CA ALA A 72 3.50 -8.91 -20.05
C ALA A 72 2.93 -7.49 -19.88
N ILE A 73 3.04 -6.91 -18.70
CA ILE A 73 2.63 -5.53 -18.42
C ILE A 73 3.55 -4.54 -19.14
N ARG A 74 4.85 -4.74 -19.01
CA ARG A 74 5.87 -3.88 -19.61
C ARG A 74 5.79 -3.86 -21.13
N GLN A 75 5.49 -5.00 -21.75
CA GLN A 75 5.28 -5.12 -23.20
C GLN A 75 4.05 -4.33 -23.65
N ARG A 76 2.93 -4.45 -22.91
CA ARG A 76 1.72 -3.65 -23.18
C ARG A 76 2.02 -2.14 -23.09
N ALA A 77 2.83 -1.73 -22.11
CA ALA A 77 3.24 -0.35 -21.92
C ALA A 77 4.38 0.09 -22.86
N ASN A 78 4.82 -0.77 -23.78
CA ASN A 78 5.94 -0.52 -24.72
C ASN A 78 7.24 -0.12 -23.98
N ALA A 79 7.50 -0.73 -22.82
CA ALA A 79 8.70 -0.47 -22.05
C ALA A 79 9.94 -1.09 -22.74
N LYS A 80 11.03 -0.34 -22.76
CA LYS A 80 12.27 -0.77 -23.46
C LYS A 80 12.99 -1.92 -22.77
N LYS A 81 12.97 -1.95 -21.43
CA LYS A 81 13.69 -2.96 -20.64
C LYS A 81 12.75 -4.11 -20.30
N MET A 82 13.15 -5.32 -20.63
CA MET A 82 12.52 -6.56 -20.17
C MET A 82 13.42 -7.27 -19.18
N TYR A 83 12.82 -8.08 -18.31
CA TYR A 83 13.51 -8.83 -17.26
C TYR A 83 13.68 -10.29 -17.67
N THR A 84 14.82 -10.89 -17.36
CA THR A 84 15.01 -12.34 -17.42
C THR A 84 14.64 -13.02 -16.10
N THR A 85 14.90 -12.32 -15.00
CA THR A 85 14.47 -12.67 -13.65
C THR A 85 14.10 -11.38 -12.93
N VAL A 86 13.30 -11.47 -11.87
CA VAL A 86 12.90 -10.33 -11.06
C VAL A 86 13.15 -10.58 -9.59
N THR A 87 13.45 -9.52 -8.87
CA THR A 87 13.40 -9.45 -7.41
C THR A 87 12.03 -8.97 -6.95
N ILE A 88 11.75 -9.08 -5.66
CA ILE A 88 10.53 -8.46 -5.10
C ILE A 88 10.51 -6.95 -5.33
N GLY A 89 11.67 -6.30 -5.30
CA GLY A 89 11.81 -4.88 -5.59
C GLY A 89 11.37 -4.51 -7.00
N ASP A 90 11.76 -5.31 -8.01
CA ASP A 90 11.33 -5.09 -9.40
C ASP A 90 9.81 -5.21 -9.55
N ILE A 91 9.19 -6.19 -8.87
CA ILE A 91 7.73 -6.38 -8.87
C ILE A 91 7.05 -5.17 -8.21
N MET A 92 7.53 -4.74 -7.04
CA MET A 92 6.97 -3.61 -6.32
C MET A 92 7.15 -2.29 -7.07
N ASP A 93 8.23 -2.14 -7.83
CA ASP A 93 8.45 -0.99 -8.69
C ASP A 93 7.50 -0.99 -9.88
N GLU A 94 7.23 -2.16 -10.47
CA GLU A 94 6.25 -2.26 -11.55
C GLU A 94 4.84 -2.01 -11.04
N ARG A 95 4.46 -2.51 -9.85
CA ARG A 95 3.21 -2.17 -9.19
C ARG A 95 3.07 -0.66 -9.00
N ALA A 96 4.12 0.00 -8.54
CA ALA A 96 4.11 1.45 -8.33
C ALA A 96 3.91 2.24 -9.64
N ARG A 97 4.46 1.76 -10.75
CA ARG A 97 4.29 2.39 -12.06
C ARG A 97 2.92 2.13 -12.68
N GLU A 98 2.50 0.87 -12.63
CA GLU A 98 1.30 0.40 -13.32
C GLU A 98 0.01 0.72 -12.57
N LEU A 99 0.04 0.64 -11.22
CA LEU A 99 -1.13 0.78 -10.36
C LEU A 99 -1.10 2.10 -9.55
N TYR A 100 -0.42 3.11 -10.08
CA TYR A 100 -0.32 4.41 -9.42
C TYR A 100 -1.70 5.03 -9.22
N LEU A 101 -2.02 5.37 -7.96
CA LEU A 101 -3.33 5.85 -7.48
C LEU A 101 -4.50 4.86 -7.61
N GLU A 102 -4.26 3.65 -8.04
CA GLU A 102 -5.24 2.56 -8.04
C GLU A 102 -5.03 1.62 -6.84
N GLU A 103 -3.77 1.45 -6.42
CA GLU A 103 -3.35 0.55 -5.35
C GLU A 103 -3.29 1.27 -3.99
N PHE A 104 -3.78 0.63 -2.94
CA PHE A 104 -3.52 1.04 -1.56
C PHE A 104 -2.09 0.65 -1.16
N ARG A 105 -1.14 1.47 -1.57
CA ARG A 105 0.29 1.20 -1.46
C ARG A 105 0.76 0.78 -0.07
N GLN A 106 0.23 1.38 0.99
CA GLN A 106 0.58 1.02 2.36
C GLN A 106 0.16 -0.41 2.68
N ALA A 107 -1.06 -0.80 2.35
CA ALA A 107 -1.56 -2.15 2.59
C ALA A 107 -0.71 -3.20 1.85
N GLU A 108 -0.37 -2.92 0.59
CA GLU A 108 0.50 -3.80 -0.20
C GLU A 108 1.91 -3.92 0.37
N MET A 109 2.50 -2.82 0.80
CA MET A 109 3.83 -2.84 1.42
C MET A 109 3.85 -3.63 2.73
N VAL A 110 2.79 -3.53 3.54
CA VAL A 110 2.64 -4.32 4.77
C VAL A 110 2.49 -5.80 4.44
N ARG A 111 1.60 -6.13 3.49
CA ARG A 111 1.38 -7.50 3.02
C ARG A 111 2.67 -8.15 2.52
N VAL A 112 3.40 -7.45 1.65
CA VAL A 112 4.68 -7.94 1.10
C VAL A 112 5.72 -8.12 2.19
N SER A 113 5.80 -7.22 3.17
CA SER A 113 6.71 -7.37 4.31
C SER A 113 6.45 -8.67 5.08
N TRP A 114 5.18 -8.98 5.33
CA TRP A 114 4.79 -10.22 5.98
C TRP A 114 5.07 -11.46 5.11
N CYS A 115 4.76 -11.39 3.81
CA CYS A 115 5.00 -12.49 2.87
C CYS A 115 6.50 -12.82 2.74
N LEU A 116 7.38 -11.82 2.71
CA LEU A 116 8.82 -12.03 2.71
C LEU A 116 9.28 -12.75 3.98
N ALA A 117 8.83 -12.30 5.16
CA ALA A 117 9.17 -12.96 6.42
C ALA A 117 8.64 -14.40 6.48
N ARG A 118 7.47 -14.67 5.88
CA ARG A 118 6.88 -16.02 5.85
C ARG A 118 7.55 -16.95 4.85
N SER A 119 7.94 -16.44 3.69
CA SER A 119 8.56 -17.25 2.62
C SER A 119 10.03 -17.51 2.84
N GLY A 120 10.70 -16.66 3.64
CA GLY A 120 12.17 -16.69 3.79
C GLY A 120 12.93 -16.23 2.53
N GLN A 121 12.22 -15.74 1.51
CA GLN A 121 12.87 -15.20 0.30
C GLN A 121 13.55 -13.86 0.62
N PRO A 122 14.72 -13.60 0.03
CA PRO A 122 15.41 -12.34 0.24
C PRO A 122 14.72 -11.18 -0.51
N ASP A 123 14.89 -9.98 0.02
CA ASP A 123 14.55 -8.76 -0.70
C ASP A 123 15.57 -8.44 -1.82
N GLU A 124 15.38 -7.33 -2.53
CA GLU A 124 16.25 -6.88 -3.62
C GLU A 124 17.67 -6.49 -3.19
N TRP A 125 17.90 -6.40 -1.88
CA TRP A 125 19.24 -6.14 -1.30
C TRP A 125 19.84 -7.36 -0.62
N GLY A 126 19.17 -8.52 -0.69
CA GLY A 126 19.63 -9.78 -0.12
C GLY A 126 19.29 -9.96 1.36
N ASN A 127 18.42 -9.15 1.95
CA ASN A 127 18.01 -9.30 3.34
C ASN A 127 16.83 -10.25 3.47
N THR A 128 16.86 -11.05 4.51
CA THR A 128 15.75 -11.91 4.94
C THR A 128 15.10 -11.34 6.19
N TYR A 129 13.85 -11.70 6.42
CA TYR A 129 13.03 -11.17 7.49
C TYR A 129 12.52 -12.29 8.39
N ASP A 130 12.30 -11.97 9.68
CA ASP A 130 11.82 -12.89 10.70
C ASP A 130 10.36 -12.55 11.04
N LEU A 131 9.52 -13.58 11.18
CA LEU A 131 8.10 -13.41 11.55
C LEU A 131 7.89 -12.78 12.93
N ASN A 132 8.90 -12.80 13.80
CA ASN A 132 8.82 -12.16 15.11
C ASN A 132 9.24 -10.68 15.09
N THR A 133 9.91 -10.25 14.02
CA THR A 133 10.52 -8.90 13.94
C THR A 133 10.12 -8.10 12.72
N TRP A 134 9.45 -8.71 11.74
CA TRP A 134 9.09 -8.07 10.47
C TRP A 134 8.24 -6.79 10.59
N ASP A 135 7.51 -6.67 11.69
CA ASP A 135 6.64 -5.54 12.01
C ASP A 135 7.34 -4.49 12.91
N LYS A 136 8.62 -4.67 13.20
CA LYS A 136 9.39 -3.81 14.07
C LYS A 136 10.48 -3.08 13.30
N GLN A 137 10.74 -1.88 13.76
CA GLN A 137 11.87 -1.11 13.27
C GLN A 137 12.50 -0.34 14.42
N THR A 138 13.80 -0.42 14.52
CA THR A 138 14.58 0.32 15.52
C THR A 138 15.36 1.43 14.83
N GLY A 139 14.81 2.63 14.79
CA GLY A 139 15.51 3.83 14.34
C GLY A 139 16.14 3.68 12.95
N THR A 140 17.46 3.84 12.89
CA THR A 140 18.26 3.76 11.66
C THR A 140 18.81 2.37 11.35
N ASP A 141 18.44 1.35 12.13
CA ASP A 141 18.91 -0.02 11.87
C ASP A 141 18.26 -0.58 10.60
N LEU A 142 19.07 -0.70 9.56
CA LEU A 142 18.67 -1.28 8.28
C LEU A 142 18.86 -2.81 8.24
N ASN A 143 19.40 -3.41 9.29
CA ASN A 143 19.71 -4.84 9.34
C ASN A 143 18.57 -5.66 9.94
N GLY A 144 17.53 -5.02 10.43
CA GLY A 144 16.38 -5.66 11.03
C GLY A 144 15.06 -5.00 10.62
N GLY A 145 13.98 -5.50 11.16
CA GLY A 145 12.67 -4.90 11.04
C GLY A 145 11.96 -5.21 9.75
N SER A 146 11.29 -4.23 9.20
CA SER A 146 10.31 -4.35 8.16
C SER A 146 10.88 -4.03 6.78
N TYR A 147 10.53 -4.82 5.77
CA TYR A 147 10.77 -4.51 4.37
C TYR A 147 10.12 -3.17 3.97
N TRP A 148 8.92 -2.91 4.49
CA TRP A 148 8.24 -1.63 4.28
C TRP A 148 9.09 -0.44 4.73
N PHE A 149 9.59 -0.47 5.98
CA PHE A 149 10.46 0.60 6.48
C PHE A 149 11.69 0.78 5.60
N ARG A 150 12.36 -0.33 5.25
CA ARG A 150 13.57 -0.32 4.43
C ARG A 150 13.33 0.33 3.08
N ARG A 151 12.23 -0.02 2.40
CA ARG A 151 11.88 0.61 1.13
C ARG A 151 11.54 2.10 1.30
N CYS A 152 10.74 2.46 2.27
CA CYS A 152 10.39 3.86 2.53
C CYS A 152 11.63 4.70 2.81
N THR A 153 12.56 4.22 3.63
CA THR A 153 13.76 4.98 3.96
C THR A 153 14.74 5.09 2.79
N ARG A 154 14.88 4.06 1.97
CA ARG A 154 15.80 4.06 0.83
C ARG A 154 15.34 4.90 -0.35
N TYR A 155 14.03 4.92 -0.60
CA TYR A 155 13.47 5.61 -1.77
C TYR A 155 12.87 6.98 -1.44
N SER A 156 12.79 7.37 -0.18
CA SER A 156 12.34 8.70 0.17
C SER A 156 13.41 9.76 -0.13
N LEU A 157 13.02 10.78 -0.87
CA LEU A 157 13.87 11.94 -1.14
C LEU A 157 14.23 12.75 0.13
N PHE A 158 13.43 12.59 1.18
CA PHE A 158 13.59 13.29 2.46
C PHE A 158 14.44 12.52 3.46
N ASN A 159 14.75 11.25 3.20
CA ASN A 159 15.47 10.36 4.12
C ASN A 159 16.91 10.14 3.71
N GLN A 160 17.73 11.15 3.90
CA GLN A 160 19.15 11.05 3.61
C GLN A 160 19.99 11.28 4.87
N PRO A 161 20.88 10.37 5.27
CA PRO A 161 20.94 8.98 4.86
C PRO A 161 19.93 8.14 5.66
N TYR A 162 19.17 7.36 5.01
CA TYR A 162 18.25 6.31 5.50
C TYR A 162 17.61 6.53 6.88
N GLY A 163 16.34 6.89 6.90
CA GLY A 163 15.54 7.00 8.11
C GLY A 163 15.55 8.38 8.76
N LYS A 164 16.40 9.29 8.30
CA LYS A 164 16.41 10.69 8.73
C LYS A 164 16.34 11.60 7.54
N GLY A 165 15.52 12.61 7.61
CA GLY A 165 15.36 13.60 6.58
C GLY A 165 15.23 15.00 7.12
N GLN A 166 15.37 15.97 6.21
CA GLN A 166 15.18 17.36 6.51
C GLN A 166 14.26 17.99 5.47
N GLN A 167 13.24 18.68 5.94
CA GLN A 167 12.41 19.53 5.11
C GLN A 167 12.41 20.94 5.67
N GLY A 168 13.04 21.85 4.96
CA GLY A 168 13.30 23.20 5.48
C GLY A 168 14.21 23.14 6.71
N SER A 169 13.77 23.73 7.83
CA SER A 169 14.48 23.68 9.10
C SER A 169 14.09 22.49 10.00
N GLN A 170 13.16 21.64 9.57
CA GLN A 170 12.69 20.52 10.38
C GLN A 170 13.45 19.25 10.01
N MET A 171 13.96 18.59 11.05
CA MET A 171 14.50 17.24 10.95
C MET A 171 13.40 16.26 11.34
N PHE A 172 13.24 15.20 10.57
CA PHE A 172 12.35 14.08 10.92
C PHE A 172 13.05 12.76 10.71
N GLU A 173 12.61 11.79 11.47
CA GLU A 173 13.09 10.43 11.44
C GLU A 173 11.91 9.50 11.24
N TYR A 174 12.02 8.60 10.28
CA TYR A 174 11.01 7.58 10.10
C TYR A 174 11.11 6.56 11.23
N LYS A 175 10.01 6.40 11.94
CA LYS A 175 9.82 5.35 12.94
C LYS A 175 8.64 4.52 12.55
N ILE A 176 8.81 3.23 12.64
CA ILE A 176 7.74 2.28 12.42
C ILE A 176 7.55 1.45 13.68
N SER A 177 6.33 1.23 14.04
CA SER A 177 5.96 0.30 15.10
C SER A 177 4.76 -0.52 14.64
N LYS A 178 4.45 -1.56 15.39
CA LYS A 178 3.38 -2.50 15.03
C LYS A 178 2.04 -1.82 14.74
N HIS A 179 1.70 -0.73 15.45
CA HIS A 179 0.44 -0.04 15.22
C HIS A 179 0.36 0.62 13.83
N ASN A 180 1.48 0.98 13.21
CA ASN A 180 1.50 1.59 11.88
C ASN A 180 1.11 0.61 10.75
N LEU A 181 1.03 -0.68 11.06
CA LEU A 181 0.50 -1.69 10.12
C LEU A 181 -1.02 -1.60 9.97
N PHE A 182 -1.69 -0.98 10.93
CA PHE A 182 -3.14 -0.82 10.97
C PHE A 182 -3.50 0.66 10.88
N TRP A 183 -4.62 0.96 10.25
CA TRP A 183 -5.17 2.30 10.28
C TRP A 183 -6.07 2.46 11.51
N PRO A 184 -6.17 3.67 12.08
CA PRO A 184 -7.14 3.91 13.13
C PRO A 184 -8.55 3.74 12.61
N VAL A 185 -9.41 3.14 13.43
CA VAL A 185 -10.84 3.15 13.15
C VAL A 185 -11.34 4.59 13.36
N PRO A 186 -12.00 5.22 12.37
CA PRO A 186 -12.50 6.58 12.53
C PRO A 186 -13.43 6.70 13.74
N HIS A 187 -13.26 7.77 14.53
CA HIS A 187 -14.10 8.00 15.71
C HIS A 187 -15.59 8.03 15.36
N SER A 188 -15.94 8.62 14.24
CA SER A 188 -17.34 8.63 13.73
C SER A 188 -17.90 7.23 13.50
N ALA A 189 -17.07 6.27 13.08
CA ALA A 189 -17.53 4.89 12.91
C ALA A 189 -17.75 4.22 14.28
N ILE A 190 -16.91 4.50 15.27
CA ILE A 190 -17.07 4.00 16.64
C ILE A 190 -18.34 4.57 17.25
N GLU A 191 -18.58 5.88 17.14
CA GLU A 191 -19.76 6.54 17.64
C GLU A 191 -21.06 6.06 16.98
N ALA A 192 -21.03 5.81 15.67
CA ALA A 192 -22.19 5.28 14.94
C ALA A 192 -22.54 3.85 15.34
N ASN A 193 -21.57 3.10 15.89
CA ASN A 193 -21.73 1.71 16.30
C ASN A 193 -21.51 1.53 17.83
N LYS A 194 -21.87 2.52 18.62
CA LYS A 194 -21.66 2.51 20.07
C LYS A 194 -22.34 1.36 20.81
N ASP A 195 -23.39 0.78 20.22
CA ASP A 195 -24.13 -0.37 20.74
C ASP A 195 -23.49 -1.70 20.31
N ALA A 196 -22.52 -1.65 19.39
CA ALA A 196 -21.68 -2.78 18.98
C ALA A 196 -20.25 -2.61 19.52
N ALA A 197 -19.57 -3.71 19.81
CA ALA A 197 -18.20 -3.68 20.33
C ALA A 197 -17.15 -3.34 19.26
N LEU A 198 -17.34 -2.23 18.53
CA LEU A 198 -16.36 -1.77 17.56
C LEU A 198 -15.15 -1.18 18.29
N ARG A 199 -14.02 -1.82 18.13
CA ARG A 199 -12.78 -1.46 18.81
C ARG A 199 -11.89 -0.56 17.98
N GLN A 200 -11.07 0.21 18.68
CA GLN A 200 -9.92 0.85 18.09
C GLN A 200 -8.79 -0.17 17.85
N ASN A 201 -8.02 0.02 16.79
CA ASN A 201 -6.85 -0.80 16.50
C ASN A 201 -5.71 -0.53 17.49
N PHE A 202 -4.87 -1.54 17.65
CA PHE A 202 -3.71 -1.52 18.55
C PHE A 202 -2.84 -0.26 18.33
N GLY A 203 -2.50 0.40 19.42
CA GLY A 203 -1.58 1.55 19.45
C GLY A 203 -2.23 2.90 19.20
N TYR A 204 -3.53 2.96 18.96
CA TYR A 204 -4.30 4.20 18.82
C TYR A 204 -5.11 4.51 20.08
N ASP A 205 -5.40 5.79 20.31
CA ASP A 205 -6.20 6.25 21.43
C ASP A 205 -7.59 5.56 21.43
N GLY A 206 -7.98 5.04 22.60
CA GLY A 206 -9.22 4.27 22.75
C GLY A 206 -9.06 2.76 22.48
N TYR A 207 -7.85 2.28 22.25
CA TYR A 207 -7.60 0.84 22.21
C TYR A 207 -7.78 0.20 23.59
N ASP A 208 -8.60 -0.85 23.65
CA ASP A 208 -8.77 -1.66 24.85
C ASP A 208 -8.27 -3.09 24.58
N ALA A 209 -7.20 -3.47 25.28
CA ALA A 209 -6.61 -4.80 25.16
C ALA A 209 -7.51 -5.92 25.69
N ASN A 210 -8.44 -5.58 26.62
CA ASN A 210 -9.32 -6.54 27.28
C ASN A 210 -10.68 -6.69 26.58
N ALA A 211 -10.97 -5.83 25.59
CA ALA A 211 -12.20 -5.93 24.88
C ALA A 211 -12.30 -7.30 24.16
N PRO A 212 -13.47 -7.97 24.10
CA PRO A 212 -13.63 -9.31 23.50
C PRO A 212 -13.13 -9.36 22.06
N MET A 213 -12.43 -10.38 21.66
CA MET A 213 -11.96 -10.58 20.30
C MET A 213 -12.47 -11.90 19.74
N PHE A 214 -13.19 -11.81 18.64
CA PHE A 214 -13.59 -13.01 17.92
C PHE A 214 -12.40 -13.55 17.13
N THR A 215 -12.14 -14.84 17.28
CA THR A 215 -11.07 -15.54 16.56
C THR A 215 -11.56 -16.19 15.28
N ASN A 216 -12.87 -16.34 15.16
CA ASN A 216 -13.53 -16.83 13.98
C ASN A 216 -14.88 -16.13 13.77
N TYR A 217 -15.40 -16.26 12.58
CA TYR A 217 -16.61 -15.58 12.16
C TYR A 217 -17.89 -16.17 12.78
N GLN A 218 -17.88 -17.47 13.12
CA GLN A 218 -19.01 -18.11 13.78
C GLN A 218 -19.25 -17.55 15.18
N ASP A 219 -18.18 -17.26 15.93
CA ASP A 219 -18.28 -16.64 17.24
C ASP A 219 -18.87 -15.23 17.15
N ALA A 220 -18.49 -14.46 16.11
CA ALA A 220 -19.05 -13.13 15.86
C ALA A 220 -20.56 -13.20 15.59
N ILE A 221 -21.01 -14.12 14.72
CA ILE A 221 -22.45 -14.33 14.44
C ILE A 221 -23.20 -14.76 15.71
N ALA A 222 -22.60 -15.64 16.53
CA ALA A 222 -23.23 -16.10 17.76
C ALA A 222 -23.41 -14.96 18.78
N ASP A 223 -22.53 -13.94 18.73
CA ASP A 223 -22.62 -12.77 19.59
C ASP A 223 -23.73 -11.79 19.16
N GLU A 224 -23.93 -11.59 17.86
CA GLU A 224 -25.01 -10.77 17.31
C GLU A 224 -26.41 -11.27 17.68
N THR A 225 -26.53 -12.51 18.06
CA THR A 225 -27.81 -13.13 18.49
C THR A 225 -28.09 -13.02 19.98
N ARG A 226 -27.22 -12.33 20.73
CA ARG A 226 -27.34 -12.11 22.19
C ARG A 226 -28.04 -10.80 22.53
N GLU A 227 -29.13 -10.48 21.91
CA GLU A 227 -30.07 -9.45 22.40
C GLU A 227 -30.90 -9.96 23.59
#